data_85dd4a29a767dbc7183cca9376c75b60
#
_entry.id   85dd4a29a767dbc7183cca9376c75b60
#
_cell.length_a   1.000
_cell.length_b   1.000
_cell.length_c   1.000
_cell.angle_alpha   90.00
_cell.angle_beta   90.00
_cell.angle_gamma   90.00
#
_symmetry.space_group_name_H-M   'P 1'
#
loop_
_entity.id
_entity.type
_entity.pdbx_description
1 polymer ?
#
loop_
_entity_poly.entity_id
_entity_poly.type
_entity_poly.pdbx_seq_one_letter_code
_entity_poly.pdbx_strand_id
1 'polypeptide(L)'
;MGLTHSMIDRTRGVEEQLRIACEEIRTLRDSLAEAQDAANHDALTGLPNRRALDTRLAAAVETARETGRPFAIAICDIDHFKTFNDRFGHQIGDEVIKFVATSLAKDGG
;
A
#
# COMPACT_ATOMS: atom_id res chain seq x y z
N MET A 1 51.21 -4.51 -23.26
CA MET A 1 49.84 -4.78 -23.68
C MET A 1 49.02 -5.57 -22.65
N GLY A 2 49.59 -6.53 -21.95
CA GLY A 2 48.85 -7.35 -20.99
C GLY A 2 48.28 -6.60 -19.81
N LEU A 3 48.99 -5.61 -19.26
CA LEU A 3 48.56 -4.83 -18.10
C LEU A 3 47.35 -3.95 -18.43
N THR A 4 47.35 -3.29 -19.59
CA THR A 4 46.22 -2.45 -20.01
C THR A 4 44.97 -3.28 -20.23
N HIS A 5 45.13 -4.46 -20.82
CA HIS A 5 44.02 -5.36 -21.09
C HIS A 5 43.41 -5.90 -19.79
N SER A 6 44.24 -6.26 -18.81
CA SER A 6 43.79 -6.70 -17.50
C SER A 6 43.02 -5.62 -16.74
N MET A 7 43.45 -4.35 -16.81
CA MET A 7 42.79 -3.23 -16.18
C MET A 7 41.40 -2.98 -16.78
N ILE A 8 41.25 -3.06 -18.09
CA ILE A 8 39.96 -2.93 -18.79
C ILE A 8 39.03 -4.04 -18.36
N ASP A 9 39.49 -5.27 -18.28
CA ASP A 9 38.68 -6.42 -17.86
C ASP A 9 38.18 -6.27 -16.39
N ARG A 10 39.03 -5.79 -15.51
CA ARG A 10 38.68 -5.53 -14.11
C ARG A 10 37.61 -4.44 -13.97
N THR A 11 37.76 -3.36 -14.76
CA THR A 11 36.79 -2.26 -14.76
C THR A 11 35.44 -2.75 -15.26
N ARG A 12 35.41 -3.55 -16.32
CA ARG A 12 34.17 -4.15 -16.82
C ARG A 12 33.52 -5.08 -15.82
N GLY A 13 34.32 -5.86 -15.08
CA GLY A 13 33.83 -6.74 -14.03
C GLY A 13 33.17 -5.97 -12.91
N VAL A 14 33.76 -4.87 -12.46
CA VAL A 14 33.22 -4.01 -11.40
C VAL A 14 31.91 -3.33 -11.88
N GLU A 15 31.91 -2.80 -13.11
CA GLU A 15 30.72 -2.18 -13.68
C GLU A 15 29.56 -3.18 -13.77
N GLU A 16 29.83 -4.40 -14.19
CA GLU A 16 28.84 -5.47 -14.28
C GLU A 16 28.30 -5.84 -12.91
N GLN A 17 29.18 -5.97 -11.91
CA GLN A 17 28.77 -6.26 -10.53
C GLN A 17 27.89 -5.15 -9.97
N LEU A 18 28.22 -3.88 -10.25
CA LEU A 18 27.42 -2.73 -9.81
C LEU A 18 26.04 -2.74 -10.49
N ARG A 19 26.00 -3.06 -11.78
CA ARG A 19 24.74 -3.16 -12.50
C ARG A 19 23.82 -4.22 -11.90
N ILE A 20 24.37 -5.40 -11.62
CA ILE A 20 23.63 -6.51 -11.02
C ILE A 20 23.12 -6.10 -9.63
N ALA A 21 23.98 -5.49 -8.81
CA ALA A 21 23.60 -5.03 -7.47
C ALA A 21 22.48 -3.98 -7.53
N CYS A 22 22.54 -3.05 -8.47
CA CYS A 22 21.50 -2.05 -8.66
C CYS A 22 20.17 -2.69 -9.06
N GLU A 23 20.19 -3.68 -9.94
CA GLU A 23 19.00 -4.43 -10.33
C GLU A 23 18.39 -5.20 -9.15
N GLU A 24 19.23 -5.83 -8.33
CA GLU A 24 18.77 -6.54 -7.13
C GLU A 24 18.12 -5.59 -6.12
N ILE A 25 18.74 -4.43 -5.90
CA ILE A 25 18.18 -3.40 -4.99
C ILE A 25 16.82 -2.94 -5.51
N ARG A 26 16.69 -2.68 -6.81
CA ARG A 26 15.42 -2.27 -7.41
C ARG A 26 14.35 -3.34 -7.22
N THR A 27 14.67 -4.60 -7.49
CA THR A 27 13.77 -5.73 -7.31
C THR A 27 13.31 -5.85 -5.85
N LEU A 28 14.25 -5.73 -4.90
CA LEU A 28 13.94 -5.80 -3.49
C LEU A 28 13.06 -4.63 -3.02
N ARG A 29 13.32 -3.42 -3.53
CA ARG A 29 12.49 -2.25 -3.23
C ARG A 29 11.06 -2.41 -3.76
N ASP A 30 10.92 -2.94 -4.98
CA ASP A 30 9.62 -3.20 -5.59
C ASP A 30 8.85 -4.25 -4.77
N SER A 31 9.53 -5.33 -4.38
CA SER A 31 8.93 -6.38 -3.55
C SER A 31 8.51 -5.84 -2.18
N LEU A 32 9.31 -4.97 -1.56
CA LEU A 32 8.99 -4.35 -0.28
C LEU A 32 7.77 -3.45 -0.42
N ALA A 33 7.70 -2.63 -1.48
CA ALA A 33 6.57 -1.74 -1.73
C ALA A 33 5.29 -2.55 -1.91
N GLU A 34 5.34 -3.65 -2.67
CA GLU A 34 4.19 -4.55 -2.85
C GLU A 34 3.75 -5.18 -1.52
N ALA A 35 4.72 -5.64 -0.71
CA ALA A 35 4.42 -6.22 0.59
C ALA A 35 3.81 -5.19 1.55
N GLN A 36 4.30 -3.95 1.53
CA GLN A 36 3.76 -2.86 2.34
C GLN A 36 2.33 -2.50 1.89
N ASP A 37 2.08 -2.46 0.59
CA ASP A 37 0.73 -2.22 0.07
C ASP A 37 -0.23 -3.33 0.51
N ALA A 38 0.18 -4.59 0.38
CA ALA A 38 -0.62 -5.73 0.82
C ALA A 38 -0.89 -5.71 2.33
N ALA A 39 0.09 -5.23 3.13
CA ALA A 39 -0.04 -5.14 4.58
C ALA A 39 -0.91 -3.98 5.05
N ASN A 40 -1.10 -2.94 4.23
CA ASN A 40 -1.78 -1.70 4.61
C ASN A 40 -3.09 -1.44 3.88
N HIS A 41 -3.42 -2.23 2.87
CA HIS A 41 -4.63 -2.03 2.07
C HIS A 41 -5.52 -3.28 2.10
N ASP A 42 -6.82 -3.04 2.06
CA ASP A 42 -7.80 -4.10 1.95
C ASP A 42 -7.82 -4.66 0.52
N ALA A 43 -7.74 -5.97 0.39
CA ALA A 43 -7.64 -6.62 -0.92
C ALA A 43 -8.91 -6.41 -1.76
N LEU A 44 -10.07 -6.32 -1.14
CA LEU A 44 -11.33 -6.19 -1.84
C LEU A 44 -11.55 -4.77 -2.36
N THR A 45 -11.29 -3.77 -1.54
CA THR A 45 -11.65 -2.37 -1.80
C THR A 45 -10.49 -1.50 -2.22
N GLY A 46 -9.24 -1.92 -1.93
CA GLY A 46 -8.06 -1.07 -2.12
C GLY A 46 -7.93 0.06 -1.12
N LEU A 47 -8.89 0.21 -0.20
CA LEU A 47 -8.81 1.21 0.86
C LEU A 47 -7.79 0.80 1.91
N PRO A 48 -7.25 1.76 2.68
CA PRO A 48 -6.42 1.41 3.82
C PRO A 48 -7.15 0.45 4.76
N ASN A 49 -6.45 -0.60 5.19
CA ASN A 49 -7.03 -1.58 6.09
C ASN A 49 -7.00 -1.09 7.54
N ARG A 50 -7.45 -1.92 8.48
CA ARG A 50 -7.49 -1.55 9.89
C ARG A 50 -6.12 -1.18 10.46
N ARG A 51 -5.07 -1.91 10.07
CA ARG A 51 -3.71 -1.62 10.51
C ARG A 51 -3.26 -0.23 10.09
N ALA A 52 -3.51 0.12 8.83
CA ALA A 52 -3.21 1.45 8.29
C ALA A 52 -4.05 2.53 8.98
N LEU A 53 -5.32 2.22 9.26
CA LEU A 53 -6.20 3.13 10.00
C LEU A 53 -5.65 3.43 11.40
N ASP A 54 -5.25 2.41 12.14
CA ASP A 54 -4.71 2.59 13.49
C ASP A 54 -3.47 3.47 13.48
N THR A 55 -2.58 3.28 12.50
CA THR A 55 -1.38 4.11 12.33
C THR A 55 -1.74 5.55 12.02
N ARG A 56 -2.66 5.79 11.09
CA ARG A 56 -3.11 7.13 10.71
C ARG A 56 -3.85 7.83 11.84
N LEU A 57 -4.64 7.08 12.58
CA LEU A 57 -5.37 7.62 13.71
C LEU A 57 -4.42 8.06 14.83
N ALA A 58 -3.42 7.25 15.16
CA ALA A 58 -2.41 7.62 16.14
C ALA A 58 -1.66 8.89 15.73
N ALA A 59 -1.31 9.01 14.44
CA ALA A 59 -0.67 10.21 13.91
C ALA A 59 -1.58 11.43 13.98
N ALA A 60 -2.88 11.28 13.69
CA ALA A 60 -3.85 12.36 13.76
C ALA A 60 -4.05 12.85 15.19
N VAL A 61 -4.10 11.93 16.15
CA VAL A 61 -4.19 12.27 17.58
C VAL A 61 -2.97 13.09 18.01
N GLU A 62 -1.78 12.66 17.63
CA GLU A 62 -0.54 13.34 17.97
C GLU A 62 -0.49 14.75 17.36
N THR A 63 -0.86 14.89 16.10
CA THR A 63 -0.94 16.19 15.42
C THR A 63 -1.94 17.10 16.11
N ALA A 64 -3.10 16.58 16.51
CA ALA A 64 -4.11 17.34 17.22
C ALA A 64 -3.59 17.86 18.57
N ARG A 65 -2.83 17.04 19.29
CA ARG A 65 -2.20 17.45 20.55
C ARG A 65 -1.19 18.56 20.34
N GLU A 66 -0.37 18.47 19.31
CA GLU A 66 0.69 19.45 19.02
C GLU A 66 0.13 20.77 18.50
N THR A 67 -0.88 20.72 17.63
CA THR A 67 -1.40 21.91 16.95
C THR A 67 -2.64 22.51 17.62
N GLY A 68 -3.30 21.75 18.49
CA GLY A 68 -4.58 22.15 19.06
C GLY A 68 -5.75 22.10 18.08
N ARG A 69 -5.54 21.57 16.88
CA ARG A 69 -6.59 21.45 15.86
C ARG A 69 -7.35 20.14 16.04
N PRO A 70 -8.68 20.18 16.15
CA PRO A 70 -9.46 18.95 16.28
C PRO A 70 -9.57 18.22 14.94
N PHE A 71 -9.86 16.93 15.00
CA PHE A 71 -10.24 16.13 13.84
C PHE A 71 -11.49 15.34 14.18
N ALA A 72 -12.16 14.80 13.18
CA ALA A 72 -13.38 14.02 13.35
C ALA A 72 -13.21 12.63 12.75
N ILE A 73 -13.90 11.66 13.35
CA ILE A 73 -13.96 10.28 12.85
C ILE A 73 -15.42 9.96 12.57
N ALA A 74 -15.68 9.31 11.45
CA ALA A 74 -17.01 8.79 11.13
C ALA A 74 -16.93 7.28 10.93
N ILE A 75 -17.90 6.56 11.47
CA ILE A 75 -18.06 5.13 11.25
C ILE A 75 -19.33 4.92 10.44
N CYS A 76 -19.20 4.25 9.30
CA CYS A 76 -20.34 3.96 8.43
C CYS A 76 -20.55 2.45 8.35
N ASP A 77 -21.79 2.03 8.35
CA ASP A 77 -22.17 0.63 8.23
C ASP A 77 -23.28 0.51 7.18
N ILE A 78 -23.27 -0.60 6.43
CA ILE A 78 -24.31 -0.88 5.44
C ILE A 78 -25.44 -1.61 6.13
N ASP A 79 -26.61 -0.98 6.16
CA ASP A 79 -27.79 -1.56 6.81
C ASP A 79 -28.19 -2.88 6.15
N HIS A 80 -28.46 -3.87 7.00
CA HIS A 80 -28.94 -5.19 6.56
C HIS A 80 -28.02 -5.90 5.56
N PHE A 81 -26.73 -5.64 5.61
CA PHE A 81 -25.77 -6.22 4.67
C PHE A 81 -25.75 -7.74 4.74
N LYS A 82 -25.82 -8.34 5.93
CA LYS A 82 -25.87 -9.79 6.09
C LYS A 82 -27.10 -10.37 5.39
N THR A 83 -28.26 -9.77 5.58
CA THR A 83 -29.51 -10.19 4.92
C THR A 83 -29.39 -10.09 3.41
N PHE A 84 -28.78 -9.02 2.93
CA PHE A 84 -28.52 -8.81 1.51
C PHE A 84 -27.63 -9.93 0.94
N ASN A 85 -26.53 -10.26 1.63
CA ASN A 85 -25.62 -11.33 1.23
C ASN A 85 -26.33 -12.71 1.21
N ASP A 86 -27.15 -12.96 2.21
CA ASP A 86 -27.90 -14.23 2.31
C ASP A 86 -28.88 -14.38 1.14
N ARG A 87 -29.44 -13.27 0.68
CA ARG A 87 -30.41 -13.26 -0.42
C ARG A 87 -29.77 -13.28 -1.81
N PHE A 88 -28.71 -12.50 -2.02
CA PHE A 88 -28.12 -12.28 -3.34
C PHE A 88 -26.75 -12.92 -3.53
N GLY A 89 -26.13 -13.43 -2.47
CA GLY A 89 -24.83 -14.08 -2.51
C GLY A 89 -23.68 -13.13 -2.21
N HIS A 90 -22.55 -13.72 -1.79
CA HIS A 90 -21.36 -12.96 -1.41
C HIS A 90 -20.73 -12.19 -2.56
N GLN A 91 -20.80 -12.71 -3.79
CA GLN A 91 -20.22 -12.04 -4.95
C GLN A 91 -20.89 -10.70 -5.22
N ILE A 92 -22.22 -10.66 -5.13
CA ILE A 92 -22.97 -9.41 -5.29
C ILE A 92 -22.74 -8.50 -4.09
N GLY A 93 -22.65 -9.06 -2.88
CA GLY A 93 -22.30 -8.32 -1.67
C GLY A 93 -20.93 -7.64 -1.79
N ASP A 94 -19.95 -8.34 -2.34
CA ASP A 94 -18.62 -7.79 -2.56
C ASP A 94 -18.65 -6.61 -3.54
N GLU A 95 -19.47 -6.68 -4.58
CA GLU A 95 -19.64 -5.57 -5.52
C GLU A 95 -20.28 -4.35 -4.86
N VAL A 96 -21.21 -4.57 -3.93
CA VAL A 96 -21.80 -3.47 -3.14
C VAL A 96 -20.75 -2.81 -2.27
N ILE A 97 -19.91 -3.60 -1.59
CA ILE A 97 -18.82 -3.07 -0.78
C ILE A 97 -17.85 -2.24 -1.62
N LYS A 98 -17.48 -2.73 -2.79
CA LYS A 98 -16.60 -2.00 -3.72
C LYS A 98 -17.22 -0.67 -4.14
N PHE A 99 -18.51 -0.68 -4.46
CA PHE A 99 -19.23 0.53 -4.83
C PHE A 99 -19.22 1.58 -3.71
N VAL A 100 -19.53 1.16 -2.49
CA VAL A 100 -19.53 2.05 -1.31
C VAL A 100 -18.11 2.57 -1.07
N ALA A 101 -17.10 1.71 -1.14
CA ALA A 101 -15.71 2.09 -0.95
C ALA A 101 -15.24 3.12 -1.97
N THR A 102 -15.60 2.93 -3.26
CA THR A 102 -15.28 3.88 -4.32
C THR A 102 -15.94 5.23 -4.07
N SER A 103 -17.21 5.21 -3.65
CA SER A 103 -17.96 6.42 -3.34
C SER A 103 -17.34 7.19 -2.17
N LEU A 104 -16.96 6.49 -1.09
CA LEU A 104 -16.31 7.11 0.07
C LEU A 104 -14.95 7.70 -0.29
N ALA A 105 -14.15 6.98 -1.07
CA ALA A 105 -12.84 7.46 -1.48
C ALA A 105 -12.94 8.70 -2.37
N LYS A 106 -13.94 8.74 -3.25
CA LYS A 106 -14.18 9.88 -4.14
C LYS A 106 -14.61 11.12 -3.39
N ASP A 107 -15.51 10.96 -2.42
CA ASP A 107 -16.07 12.09 -1.67
C ASP A 107 -15.15 12.53 -0.52
N GLY A 108 -14.39 11.60 0.04
CA GLY A 108 -13.50 11.86 1.16
C GLY A 108 -12.08 12.29 0.77
N GLY A 109 -11.79 12.23 -0.52
CA GLY A 109 -10.48 12.56 -1.05
C GLY A 109 -10.25 14.02 -1.25
#